data_f9b4a316c3e8b0ea3e68ff49fe243e9b
#
_entry.id   f9b4a316c3e8b0ea3e68ff49fe243e9b
#
_cell.length_a   1.000
_cell.length_b   1.000
_cell.length_c   1.000
_cell.angle_alpha   90.00
_cell.angle_beta   90.00
_cell.angle_gamma   90.00
#
_symmetry.space_group_name_H-M   'P 1'
#
loop_
_entity.id
_entity.type
_entity.pdbx_description
1 polymer ?
#
loop_
_entity_poly.entity_id
_entity_poly.type
_entity_poly.pdbx_seq_one_letter_code
_entity_poly.pdbx_strand_id
1 'polypeptide(L)'
;MRGKWQILTIIIIVALAAVTIKMVPLNYGLDIKGGSHIVLEAQPTAGVKINSETMDKAKSVIERRVNGLGISEPLVQRQGTSRIIVELPGVGDRKQAIDLIGKTAQLEFQDPEGNKRLSGGDLKDAQAQYGGQYSRPVVSLEFTREGREKFAKLTQENIGKNVPIVLDGQVLTNPVVNQAITDGKAIIEGNMSMDEAKNLAVLLKGGALPVNLKPTEVRNVSPILEKESIQKSLQAGLVGVGLVLLYMLLFYKLSGLVADLALIVYGSIVLASMAGLHAVLTLPGIAGLVLSVGMAVDANVIIFERIREELKAGKRLHAGISAGFNRALSSILDANITTLITAAILFYFGTGPIKGFAVTLGLGIVVSMFTCIVITRWLMEAIARKNPEALTRSFTGKGVAHNG
;
A
#
# COMPACT_ATOMS: atom_id res chain seq x y z
N MET A 1 -27.80 9.86 -31.12
CA MET A 1 -26.59 10.50 -30.53
C MET A 1 -26.16 9.91 -29.17
N ARG A 2 -27.07 9.63 -28.23
CA ARG A 2 -26.71 9.09 -26.88
C ARG A 2 -25.85 7.81 -26.87
N GLY A 3 -26.11 6.82 -27.76
CA GLY A 3 -25.34 5.57 -27.75
C GLY A 3 -23.87 5.70 -28.18
N LYS A 4 -23.56 6.67 -29.09
CA LYS A 4 -22.16 6.93 -29.48
C LYS A 4 -21.35 7.55 -28.33
N TRP A 5 -21.96 8.43 -27.54
CA TRP A 5 -21.35 9.03 -26.36
C TRP A 5 -21.06 8.00 -25.27
N GLN A 6 -21.96 7.05 -25.05
CA GLN A 6 -21.77 5.95 -24.07
C GLN A 6 -20.54 5.09 -24.42
N ILE A 7 -20.43 4.67 -25.69
CA ILE A 7 -19.27 3.89 -26.15
C ILE A 7 -17.98 4.72 -26.06
N LEU A 8 -18.02 6.00 -26.45
CA LEU A 8 -16.86 6.89 -26.34
C LEU A 8 -16.39 7.03 -24.89
N THR A 9 -17.33 7.20 -23.96
CA THR A 9 -17.00 7.26 -22.51
C THR A 9 -16.33 5.98 -22.01
N ILE A 10 -16.80 4.80 -22.42
CA ILE A 10 -16.18 3.52 -22.06
C ILE A 10 -14.73 3.46 -22.60
N ILE A 11 -14.51 3.86 -23.85
CA ILE A 11 -13.17 3.89 -24.44
C ILE A 11 -12.25 4.85 -23.67
N ILE A 12 -12.76 6.02 -23.29
CA ILE A 12 -12.01 7.01 -22.50
C ILE A 12 -11.65 6.42 -21.11
N ILE A 13 -12.58 5.74 -20.44
CA ILE A 13 -12.32 5.10 -19.14
C ILE A 13 -11.20 4.07 -19.27
N VAL A 14 -11.25 3.19 -20.26
CA VAL A 14 -10.22 2.17 -20.50
C VAL A 14 -8.87 2.80 -20.85
N ALA A 15 -8.86 3.83 -21.70
CA ALA A 15 -7.65 4.54 -22.06
C ALA A 15 -7.02 5.25 -20.85
N LEU A 16 -7.84 5.90 -20.02
CA LEU A 16 -7.38 6.54 -18.78
C LEU A 16 -6.81 5.51 -17.80
N ALA A 17 -7.48 4.36 -17.63
CA ALA A 17 -7.01 3.26 -16.81
C ALA A 17 -5.65 2.74 -17.30
N ALA A 18 -5.49 2.54 -18.61
CA ALA A 18 -4.23 2.08 -19.19
C ALA A 18 -3.09 3.10 -18.98
N VAL A 19 -3.38 4.41 -19.11
CA VAL A 19 -2.41 5.48 -18.82
C VAL A 19 -2.01 5.46 -17.34
N THR A 20 -2.98 5.34 -16.43
CA THR A 20 -2.71 5.29 -14.98
C THR A 20 -1.81 4.12 -14.62
N ILE A 21 -2.09 2.91 -15.12
CA ILE A 21 -1.28 1.70 -14.88
C ILE A 21 0.15 1.87 -15.42
N LYS A 22 0.31 2.56 -16.56
CA LYS A 22 1.62 2.83 -17.16
C LYS A 22 2.44 3.87 -16.37
N MET A 23 1.77 4.89 -15.83
CA MET A 23 2.43 5.99 -15.11
C MET A 23 2.73 5.62 -13.64
N VAL A 24 1.86 4.84 -13.02
CA VAL A 24 1.96 4.44 -11.62
C VAL A 24 2.07 2.92 -11.55
N PRO A 25 3.27 2.38 -11.30
CA PRO A 25 3.44 0.93 -11.19
C PRO A 25 2.68 0.38 -9.99
N LEU A 26 2.26 -0.89 -10.09
CA LEU A 26 1.60 -1.60 -8.99
C LEU A 26 2.61 -1.91 -7.88
N ASN A 27 2.20 -1.68 -6.66
CA ASN A 27 2.96 -2.02 -5.47
C ASN A 27 2.75 -3.50 -5.11
N TYR A 28 3.83 -4.20 -4.82
CA TYR A 28 3.79 -5.63 -4.49
C TYR A 28 4.16 -5.85 -3.03
N GLY A 29 3.39 -6.68 -2.33
CA GLY A 29 3.64 -7.02 -0.95
C GLY A 29 4.89 -7.86 -0.72
N LEU A 30 5.22 -8.03 0.56
CA LEU A 30 6.36 -8.81 1.00
C LEU A 30 6.31 -10.26 0.50
N ASP A 31 5.12 -10.83 0.43
CA ASP A 31 4.81 -12.17 -0.05
C ASP A 31 5.06 -12.36 -1.57
N ILE A 32 5.19 -11.27 -2.32
CA ILE A 32 5.50 -11.27 -3.76
C ILE A 32 6.95 -10.85 -4.02
N LYS A 33 7.46 -9.82 -3.36
CA LYS A 33 8.84 -9.31 -3.53
C LYS A 33 9.88 -10.09 -2.71
N GLY A 34 9.43 -10.87 -1.72
CA GLY A 34 10.29 -11.41 -0.69
C GLY A 34 10.83 -10.31 0.25
N GLY A 35 11.44 -10.72 1.35
CA GLY A 35 12.00 -9.76 2.30
C GLY A 35 11.89 -10.22 3.74
N SER A 36 11.79 -9.28 4.68
CA SER A 36 11.71 -9.57 6.12
C SER A 36 10.44 -9.03 6.75
N HIS A 37 9.76 -9.88 7.50
CA HIS A 37 8.66 -9.52 8.40
C HIS A 37 9.19 -9.55 9.82
N ILE A 38 9.13 -8.43 10.52
CA ILE A 38 9.70 -8.24 11.85
C ILE A 38 8.59 -7.74 12.77
N VAL A 39 8.41 -8.42 13.91
CA VAL A 39 7.54 -7.94 14.98
C VAL A 39 8.41 -7.41 16.09
N LEU A 40 8.29 -6.14 16.40
CA LEU A 40 8.98 -5.46 17.49
C LEU A 40 8.01 -5.28 18.65
N GLU A 41 8.41 -5.68 19.85
CA GLU A 41 7.61 -5.54 21.07
C GLU A 41 8.26 -4.55 22.02
N ALA A 42 7.46 -3.61 22.52
CA ALA A 42 7.90 -2.62 23.49
C ALA A 42 8.19 -3.28 24.83
N GLN A 43 9.40 -3.05 25.33
CA GLN A 43 9.84 -3.54 26.63
C GLN A 43 9.55 -2.47 27.70
N PRO A 44 9.08 -2.89 28.90
CA PRO A 44 8.91 -1.97 30.00
C PRO A 44 10.24 -1.28 30.33
N THR A 45 10.25 0.04 30.29
CA THR A 45 11.40 0.87 30.64
C THR A 45 11.03 1.78 31.80
N ALA A 46 11.90 1.93 32.78
CA ALA A 46 11.63 2.76 33.94
C ALA A 46 11.27 4.20 33.52
N GLY A 47 10.14 4.69 34.01
CA GLY A 47 9.63 6.05 33.72
C GLY A 47 8.89 6.22 32.39
N VAL A 48 8.80 5.21 31.52
CA VAL A 48 8.09 5.30 30.24
C VAL A 48 6.84 4.42 30.26
N LYS A 49 5.67 5.05 30.07
CA LYS A 49 4.41 4.32 29.90
C LYS A 49 4.24 3.88 28.45
N ILE A 50 4.01 2.57 28.25
CA ILE A 50 3.65 2.03 26.94
C ILE A 50 2.16 2.37 26.72
N ASN A 51 1.90 3.39 25.92
CA ASN A 51 0.56 3.82 25.56
C ASN A 51 0.48 4.10 24.03
N SER A 52 -0.70 4.45 23.56
CA SER A 52 -0.91 4.72 22.13
C SER A 52 0.03 5.80 21.60
N GLU A 53 0.20 6.89 22.33
CA GLU A 53 1.05 8.02 21.93
C GLU A 53 2.53 7.63 21.83
N THR A 54 3.03 6.88 22.82
CA THR A 54 4.42 6.40 22.81
C THR A 54 4.67 5.45 21.64
N MET A 55 3.71 4.56 21.35
CA MET A 55 3.82 3.63 20.23
C MET A 55 3.69 4.32 18.87
N ASP A 56 2.90 5.39 18.75
CA ASP A 56 2.82 6.19 17.53
C ASP A 56 4.11 6.96 17.26
N LYS A 57 4.73 7.51 18.30
CA LYS A 57 6.06 8.13 18.20
C LYS A 57 7.12 7.10 17.79
N ALA A 58 7.10 5.90 18.39
CA ALA A 58 8.01 4.82 18.02
C ALA A 58 7.82 4.38 16.57
N LYS A 59 6.58 4.21 16.12
CA LYS A 59 6.24 3.93 14.72
C LYS A 59 6.83 4.97 13.78
N SER A 60 6.63 6.26 14.06
CA SER A 60 7.15 7.35 13.23
C SER A 60 8.68 7.38 13.15
N VAL A 61 9.37 7.03 14.24
CA VAL A 61 10.83 6.90 14.24
C VAL A 61 11.26 5.74 13.33
N ILE A 62 10.62 4.58 13.46
CA ILE A 62 10.90 3.40 12.62
C ILE A 62 10.65 3.72 11.14
N GLU A 63 9.53 4.36 10.80
CA GLU A 63 9.22 4.78 9.43
C GLU A 63 10.32 5.66 8.84
N ARG A 64 10.79 6.66 9.58
CA ARG A 64 11.90 7.52 9.13
C ARG A 64 13.21 6.73 8.92
N ARG A 65 13.54 5.80 9.81
CA ARG A 65 14.74 4.97 9.69
C ARG A 65 14.67 4.05 8.47
N VAL A 66 13.54 3.38 8.29
CA VAL A 66 13.33 2.46 7.16
C VAL A 66 13.35 3.20 5.83
N ASN A 67 12.73 4.39 5.76
CA ASN A 67 12.79 5.26 4.58
C ASN A 67 14.23 5.73 4.31
N GLY A 68 15.00 6.02 5.37
CA GLY A 68 16.41 6.39 5.27
C GLY A 68 17.33 5.29 4.73
N LEU A 69 16.92 4.01 4.88
CA LEU A 69 17.63 2.87 4.29
C LEU A 69 17.41 2.71 2.78
N GLY A 70 16.55 3.52 2.18
CA GLY A 70 16.23 3.43 0.75
C GLY A 70 15.40 2.20 0.37
N ILE A 71 14.72 1.59 1.34
CA ILE A 71 13.83 0.46 1.10
C ILE A 71 12.57 0.95 0.39
N SER A 72 12.25 0.36 -0.74
CA SER A 72 11.03 0.70 -1.48
C SER A 72 9.81 0.12 -0.76
N GLU A 73 8.87 1.01 -0.39
CA GLU A 73 7.55 0.65 0.12
C GLU A 73 7.56 -0.22 1.40
N PRO A 74 8.26 0.21 2.46
CA PRO A 74 8.19 -0.48 3.72
C PRO A 74 6.81 -0.31 4.34
N LEU A 75 6.33 -1.36 5.02
CA LEU A 75 5.09 -1.30 5.78
C LEU A 75 5.41 -1.28 7.26
N VAL A 76 4.99 -0.22 7.95
CA VAL A 76 5.13 -0.11 9.41
C VAL A 76 3.75 0.07 10.02
N GLN A 77 3.30 -0.89 10.81
CA GLN A 77 1.97 -0.90 11.41
C GLN A 77 2.03 -1.22 12.90
N ARG A 78 1.14 -0.62 13.68
CA ARG A 78 0.90 -1.01 15.06
C ARG A 78 0.06 -2.28 15.11
N GLN A 79 0.40 -3.17 16.01
CA GLN A 79 -0.37 -4.36 16.36
C GLN A 79 -0.69 -4.35 17.85
N GLY A 80 -1.96 -4.16 18.17
CA GLY A 80 -2.39 -4.03 19.57
C GLY A 80 -1.79 -2.80 20.25
N THR A 81 -1.48 -2.92 21.54
CA THR A 81 -1.04 -1.82 22.40
C THR A 81 0.47 -1.70 22.52
N SER A 82 1.24 -2.76 22.24
CA SER A 82 2.68 -2.83 22.55
C SER A 82 3.57 -3.32 21.41
N ARG A 83 3.01 -3.65 20.23
CA ARG A 83 3.77 -4.22 19.11
C ARG A 83 3.75 -3.34 17.90
N ILE A 84 4.83 -3.38 17.12
CA ILE A 84 4.97 -2.76 15.80
C ILE A 84 5.44 -3.84 14.82
N ILE A 85 4.68 -4.01 13.74
CA ILE A 85 5.05 -4.87 12.61
C ILE A 85 5.79 -4.01 11.61
N VAL A 86 6.93 -4.50 11.15
CA VAL A 86 7.76 -3.88 10.11
C VAL A 86 7.98 -4.89 9.00
N GLU A 87 7.49 -4.56 7.81
CA GLU A 87 7.72 -5.36 6.60
C GLU A 87 8.70 -4.63 5.71
N LEU A 88 9.77 -5.31 5.31
CA LEU A 88 10.88 -4.77 4.53
C LEU A 88 11.04 -5.57 3.23
N PRO A 89 10.34 -5.18 2.15
CA PRO A 89 10.44 -5.86 0.87
C PRO A 89 11.84 -5.68 0.25
N GLY A 90 12.40 -6.76 -0.30
CA GLY A 90 13.63 -6.71 -1.10
C GLY A 90 14.92 -6.36 -0.35
N VAL A 91 14.95 -6.40 0.97
CA VAL A 91 16.14 -6.06 1.76
C VAL A 91 17.24 -7.10 1.58
N GLY A 92 18.44 -6.64 1.15
CA GLY A 92 19.63 -7.49 0.97
C GLY A 92 20.29 -7.87 2.31
N ASP A 93 20.65 -6.88 3.13
CA ASP A 93 21.24 -7.09 4.46
C ASP A 93 20.19 -6.92 5.56
N ARG A 94 19.59 -8.05 5.92
CA ARG A 94 18.51 -8.15 6.91
C ARG A 94 18.99 -7.85 8.33
N LYS A 95 20.18 -8.34 8.68
CA LYS A 95 20.74 -8.17 10.02
C LYS A 95 20.99 -6.70 10.31
N GLN A 96 21.58 -6.01 9.36
CA GLN A 96 21.82 -4.58 9.44
C GLN A 96 20.50 -3.79 9.57
N ALA A 97 19.46 -4.15 8.79
CA ALA A 97 18.16 -3.48 8.89
C ALA A 97 17.50 -3.69 10.26
N ILE A 98 17.50 -4.92 10.81
CA ILE A 98 16.94 -5.23 12.12
C ILE A 98 17.67 -4.45 13.22
N ASP A 99 19.00 -4.45 13.18
CA ASP A 99 19.84 -3.76 14.15
C ASP A 99 19.57 -2.24 14.12
N LEU A 100 19.46 -1.64 12.94
CA LEU A 100 19.18 -0.20 12.80
C LEU A 100 17.78 0.19 13.28
N ILE A 101 16.78 -0.64 13.02
CA ILE A 101 15.40 -0.36 13.41
C ILE A 101 15.24 -0.46 14.93
N GLY A 102 15.89 -1.43 15.57
CA GLY A 102 15.74 -1.71 17.00
C GLY A 102 16.59 -0.85 17.92
N LYS A 103 17.67 -0.19 17.43
CA LYS A 103 18.55 0.65 18.25
C LYS A 103 17.80 1.84 18.83
N THR A 104 18.06 2.16 20.10
CA THR A 104 17.44 3.30 20.78
C THR A 104 17.87 4.60 20.15
N ALA A 105 19.17 4.72 19.78
CA ALA A 105 19.80 5.87 19.14
C ALA A 105 19.59 7.20 19.90
N GLN A 106 19.77 7.15 21.19
CA GLN A 106 19.70 8.32 22.05
C GLN A 106 21.02 9.08 21.97
N LEU A 107 21.04 10.15 21.16
CA LEU A 107 22.18 11.05 21.02
C LEU A 107 22.15 12.12 22.09
N GLU A 108 23.28 12.38 22.71
CA GLU A 108 23.49 13.44 23.68
C GLU A 108 24.80 14.17 23.42
N PHE A 109 24.78 15.49 23.51
CA PHE A 109 25.97 16.33 23.61
C PHE A 109 26.10 16.74 25.06
N GLN A 110 27.24 16.38 25.66
CA GLN A 110 27.50 16.64 27.07
C GLN A 110 28.56 17.69 27.23
N ASP A 111 28.48 18.45 28.33
CA ASP A 111 29.58 19.32 28.74
C ASP A 111 30.74 18.50 29.35
N PRO A 112 31.92 19.12 29.64
CA PRO A 112 33.03 18.38 30.25
C PRO A 112 32.72 17.77 31.62
N GLU A 113 31.72 18.27 32.32
CA GLU A 113 31.22 17.75 33.60
C GLU A 113 30.25 16.58 33.42
N GLY A 114 29.90 16.19 32.19
CA GLY A 114 29.00 15.07 31.88
C GLY A 114 27.51 15.44 31.86
N ASN A 115 27.15 16.72 31.97
CA ASN A 115 25.75 17.12 31.94
C ASN A 115 25.27 17.20 30.50
N LYS A 116 24.09 16.65 30.23
CA LYS A 116 23.43 16.71 28.94
C LYS A 116 22.99 18.14 28.60
N ARG A 117 23.46 18.67 27.49
CA ARG A 117 23.15 20.02 26.99
C ARG A 117 22.25 20.03 25.76
N LEU A 118 22.44 19.08 24.85
CA LEU A 118 21.59 18.86 23.68
C LEU A 118 21.28 17.38 23.51
N SER A 119 20.25 17.11 22.74
CA SER A 119 19.79 15.77 22.38
C SER A 119 19.62 15.60 20.87
N GLY A 120 19.39 14.39 20.41
CA GLY A 120 19.03 14.10 19.02
C GLY A 120 17.79 14.85 18.53
N GLY A 121 16.89 15.27 19.43
CA GLY A 121 15.72 16.09 19.07
C GLY A 121 16.07 17.53 18.64
N ASP A 122 17.27 18.02 18.97
CA ASP A 122 17.77 19.33 18.56
C ASP A 122 18.37 19.29 17.13
N LEU A 123 18.45 18.09 16.48
CA LEU A 123 18.91 17.93 15.12
C LEU A 123 17.77 18.13 14.12
N LYS A 124 18.08 18.83 13.03
CA LYS A 124 17.22 18.97 11.84
C LYS A 124 17.51 17.91 10.80
N ASP A 125 18.79 17.64 10.54
CA ASP A 125 19.25 16.66 9.55
C ASP A 125 20.59 16.04 9.94
N ALA A 126 20.88 14.86 9.39
CA ALA A 126 22.15 14.17 9.50
C ALA A 126 22.46 13.45 8.18
N GLN A 127 23.68 13.62 7.65
CA GLN A 127 24.09 13.07 6.37
C GLN A 127 25.50 12.51 6.43
N ALA A 128 25.71 11.34 5.84
CA ALA A 128 27.05 10.78 5.65
C ALA A 128 27.72 11.39 4.42
N GLN A 129 28.95 11.84 4.58
CA GLN A 129 29.75 12.41 3.49
C GLN A 129 31.24 12.17 3.72
N TYR A 130 32.04 12.38 2.69
CA TYR A 130 33.48 12.48 2.86
C TYR A 130 33.82 13.89 3.31
N GLY A 131 34.61 14.02 4.38
CA GLY A 131 34.96 15.33 4.97
C GLY A 131 36.12 15.22 5.94
N GLY A 132 36.33 16.30 6.70
CA GLY A 132 37.45 16.41 7.63
C GLY A 132 38.79 16.60 6.94
N GLN A 133 39.86 16.70 7.74
CA GLN A 133 41.21 17.01 7.26
C GLN A 133 41.79 15.96 6.33
N TYR A 134 41.27 14.71 6.34
CA TYR A 134 41.79 13.57 5.58
C TYR A 134 40.76 12.97 4.60
N SER A 135 39.70 13.69 4.25
CA SER A 135 38.62 13.20 3.38
C SER A 135 38.11 11.82 3.82
N ARG A 136 37.91 11.59 5.10
CA ARG A 136 37.36 10.36 5.69
C ARG A 136 35.84 10.40 5.71
N PRO A 137 35.18 9.23 5.84
CA PRO A 137 33.75 9.21 6.10
C PRO A 137 33.41 9.90 7.44
N VAL A 138 32.48 10.84 7.38
CA VAL A 138 32.00 11.62 8.52
C VAL A 138 30.48 11.75 8.47
N VAL A 139 29.87 12.07 9.61
CA VAL A 139 28.44 12.42 9.64
C VAL A 139 28.31 13.91 9.88
N SER A 140 27.80 14.62 8.89
CA SER A 140 27.45 16.03 8.99
C SER A 140 26.11 16.18 9.68
N LEU A 141 26.03 17.04 10.68
CA LEU A 141 24.84 17.37 11.46
C LEU A 141 24.40 18.78 11.15
N GLU A 142 23.08 18.97 10.97
CA GLU A 142 22.43 20.28 10.92
C GLU A 142 21.47 20.39 12.09
N PHE A 143 21.60 21.45 12.90
CA PHE A 143 20.72 21.67 14.05
C PHE A 143 19.46 22.43 13.67
N THR A 144 18.39 22.24 14.43
CA THR A 144 17.21 23.11 14.41
C THR A 144 17.58 24.51 14.85
N ARG A 145 16.69 25.48 14.69
CA ARG A 145 16.95 26.85 15.16
C ARG A 145 17.29 26.92 16.67
N GLU A 146 16.50 26.21 17.48
CA GLU A 146 16.73 26.13 18.93
C GLU A 146 18.00 25.32 19.26
N GLY A 147 18.25 24.23 18.54
CA GLY A 147 19.44 23.42 18.66
C GLY A 147 20.72 24.23 18.33
N ARG A 148 20.68 25.10 17.30
CA ARG A 148 21.77 26.00 16.95
C ARG A 148 22.13 26.92 18.10
N GLU A 149 21.15 27.56 18.73
CA GLU A 149 21.38 28.47 19.85
C GLU A 149 22.01 27.76 21.06
N LYS A 150 21.48 26.55 21.38
CA LYS A 150 22.03 25.70 22.44
C LYS A 150 23.46 25.25 22.12
N PHE A 151 23.72 24.82 20.87
CA PHE A 151 25.01 24.31 20.44
C PHE A 151 26.05 25.45 20.39
N ALA A 152 25.68 26.63 19.92
CA ALA A 152 26.54 27.81 19.97
C ALA A 152 26.96 28.16 21.42
N LYS A 153 25.99 28.11 22.33
CA LYS A 153 26.27 28.37 23.77
C LYS A 153 27.17 27.28 24.35
N LEU A 154 26.88 26.00 24.09
CA LEU A 154 27.72 24.88 24.56
C LEU A 154 29.16 25.01 24.07
N THR A 155 29.37 25.30 22.78
CA THR A 155 30.70 25.46 22.21
C THR A 155 31.40 26.71 22.70
N GLN A 156 30.69 27.82 22.88
CA GLN A 156 31.25 29.08 23.43
C GLN A 156 31.73 28.93 24.88
N GLU A 157 30.96 28.24 25.72
CA GLU A 157 31.28 28.03 27.16
C GLU A 157 32.45 27.04 27.35
N ASN A 158 32.76 26.19 26.32
CA ASN A 158 33.72 25.13 26.45
C ASN A 158 34.87 25.21 25.42
N ILE A 159 35.27 26.42 24.99
CA ILE A 159 36.43 26.57 24.12
C ILE A 159 37.70 26.06 24.84
N GLY A 160 38.47 25.23 24.15
CA GLY A 160 39.67 24.55 24.66
C GLY A 160 39.38 23.29 25.48
N LYS A 161 38.11 22.94 25.70
CA LYS A 161 37.71 21.75 26.42
C LYS A 161 37.09 20.72 25.51
N ASN A 162 36.96 19.48 26.01
CA ASN A 162 36.31 18.41 25.29
C ASN A 162 34.78 18.49 25.47
N VAL A 163 34.06 18.21 24.38
CA VAL A 163 32.59 18.10 24.39
C VAL A 163 32.22 16.70 23.91
N PRO A 164 31.96 15.75 24.84
CA PRO A 164 31.62 14.38 24.46
C PRO A 164 30.31 14.29 23.70
N ILE A 165 30.31 13.55 22.61
CA ILE A 165 29.11 13.14 21.88
C ILE A 165 28.84 11.68 22.25
N VAL A 166 27.72 11.43 22.90
CA VAL A 166 27.35 10.13 23.48
C VAL A 166 26.16 9.57 22.72
N LEU A 167 26.23 8.30 22.35
CA LEU A 167 25.13 7.55 21.72
C LEU A 167 24.80 6.32 22.55
N ASP A 168 23.56 6.21 23.01
CA ASP A 168 23.10 5.09 23.87
C ASP A 168 24.00 4.84 25.09
N GLY A 169 24.49 5.90 25.72
CA GLY A 169 25.37 5.85 26.87
C GLY A 169 26.85 5.56 26.58
N GLN A 170 27.22 5.36 25.30
CA GLN A 170 28.61 5.17 24.89
C GLN A 170 29.16 6.43 24.21
N VAL A 171 30.38 6.81 24.57
CA VAL A 171 31.07 7.96 23.93
C VAL A 171 31.41 7.58 22.49
N LEU A 172 30.76 8.24 21.53
CA LEU A 172 30.99 8.06 20.12
C LEU A 172 32.25 8.81 19.65
N THR A 173 32.41 10.05 20.10
CA THR A 173 33.58 10.91 19.87
C THR A 173 33.69 11.98 20.97
N ASN A 174 34.88 12.47 21.21
CA ASN A 174 35.15 13.45 22.26
C ASN A 174 36.07 14.59 21.73
N PRO A 175 35.55 15.43 20.82
CA PRO A 175 36.34 16.48 20.19
C PRO A 175 36.66 17.63 21.15
N VAL A 176 37.80 18.29 20.93
CA VAL A 176 38.11 19.58 21.57
C VAL A 176 37.44 20.69 20.77
N VAL A 177 36.80 21.62 21.47
CA VAL A 177 36.20 22.81 20.86
C VAL A 177 37.26 23.85 20.60
N ASN A 178 37.62 24.09 19.34
CA ASN A 178 38.64 25.07 19.00
C ASN A 178 38.07 26.51 18.97
N GLN A 179 36.81 26.66 18.57
CA GLN A 179 36.10 27.94 18.50
C GLN A 179 34.59 27.75 18.66
N ALA A 180 33.85 28.80 18.99
CA ALA A 180 32.39 28.75 19.05
C ALA A 180 31.80 28.48 17.65
N ILE A 181 30.87 27.54 17.58
CA ILE A 181 30.20 27.15 16.33
C ILE A 181 28.80 27.75 16.33
N THR A 182 28.60 28.78 15.51
CA THR A 182 27.34 29.58 15.48
C THR A 182 26.50 29.33 14.24
N ASP A 183 27.06 28.64 13.25
CA ASP A 183 26.37 28.32 11.97
C ASP A 183 25.34 27.21 12.07
N GLY A 184 25.34 26.48 13.20
CA GLY A 184 24.42 25.34 13.43
C GLY A 184 24.78 24.10 12.67
N LYS A 185 26.05 23.91 12.31
CA LYS A 185 26.57 22.69 11.67
C LYS A 185 27.67 22.10 12.51
N ALA A 186 27.70 20.77 12.57
CA ALA A 186 28.77 20.00 13.21
C ALA A 186 29.10 18.76 12.39
N ILE A 187 30.27 18.20 12.65
CA ILE A 187 30.72 16.98 12.01
C ILE A 187 31.09 15.97 13.10
N ILE A 188 30.56 14.76 13.00
CA ILE A 188 31.03 13.64 13.78
C ILE A 188 32.12 12.95 12.98
N GLU A 189 33.34 13.06 13.49
CA GLU A 189 34.53 12.36 12.96
C GLU A 189 34.81 11.12 13.80
N GLY A 190 35.29 10.05 13.16
CA GLY A 190 35.66 8.83 13.82
C GLY A 190 36.33 7.87 12.85
N ASN A 191 36.83 6.75 13.36
CA ASN A 191 37.37 5.68 12.51
C ASN A 191 36.22 4.78 12.05
N MET A 192 35.39 5.28 11.11
CA MET A 192 34.23 4.59 10.58
C MET A 192 34.32 4.45 9.07
N SER A 193 33.75 3.37 8.56
CA SER A 193 33.53 3.17 7.11
C SER A 193 32.39 4.07 6.62
N MET A 194 32.26 4.23 5.27
CA MET A 194 31.15 5.00 4.69
C MET A 194 29.79 4.36 5.04
N ASP A 195 29.70 3.04 5.12
CA ASP A 195 28.46 2.34 5.46
C ASP A 195 28.08 2.54 6.94
N GLU A 196 29.07 2.54 7.84
CA GLU A 196 28.82 2.90 9.24
C GLU A 196 28.39 4.36 9.39
N ALA A 197 28.99 5.28 8.65
CA ALA A 197 28.58 6.68 8.62
C ALA A 197 27.13 6.86 8.09
N LYS A 198 26.75 6.13 7.02
CA LYS A 198 25.37 6.12 6.51
C LYS A 198 24.40 5.57 7.56
N ASN A 199 24.73 4.47 8.19
CA ASN A 199 23.90 3.86 9.24
C ASN A 199 23.68 4.81 10.41
N LEU A 200 24.77 5.47 10.87
CA LEU A 200 24.70 6.46 11.91
C LEU A 200 23.85 7.67 11.51
N ALA A 201 24.02 8.17 10.28
CA ALA A 201 23.20 9.27 9.76
C ALA A 201 21.70 8.90 9.74
N VAL A 202 21.34 7.68 9.29
CA VAL A 202 19.95 7.18 9.30
C VAL A 202 19.39 7.12 10.73
N LEU A 203 20.16 6.62 11.68
CA LEU A 203 19.77 6.56 13.10
C LEU A 203 19.50 7.96 13.67
N LEU A 204 20.42 8.89 13.45
CA LEU A 204 20.33 10.24 13.99
C LEU A 204 19.19 11.04 13.34
N LYS A 205 19.04 10.95 12.02
CA LYS A 205 17.93 11.56 11.27
C LYS A 205 16.56 10.96 11.65
N GLY A 206 16.50 9.65 11.89
CA GLY A 206 15.30 8.96 12.36
C GLY A 206 14.89 9.41 13.77
N GLY A 207 15.86 9.75 14.60
CA GLY A 207 15.69 10.14 15.99
C GLY A 207 15.68 8.95 16.96
N ALA A 208 15.64 9.27 18.26
CA ALA A 208 15.62 8.32 19.34
C ALA A 208 14.24 7.63 19.48
N LEU A 209 14.27 6.34 19.75
CA LEU A 209 13.06 5.59 20.13
C LEU A 209 12.62 5.99 21.54
N PRO A 210 11.33 6.30 21.75
CA PRO A 210 10.79 6.66 23.07
C PRO A 210 10.70 5.49 24.04
N VAL A 211 10.81 4.26 23.52
CA VAL A 211 10.71 2.99 24.26
C VAL A 211 11.66 1.98 23.64
N ASN A 212 12.22 1.11 24.48
CA ASN A 212 13.06 0.02 23.99
C ASN A 212 12.19 -1.00 23.23
N LEU A 213 12.57 -1.32 22.00
CA LEU A 213 11.87 -2.28 21.15
C LEU A 213 12.75 -3.51 20.93
N LYS A 214 12.19 -4.70 21.23
CA LYS A 214 12.88 -5.95 21.03
C LYS A 214 12.20 -6.77 19.92
N PRO A 215 12.94 -7.31 18.95
CA PRO A 215 12.36 -8.22 17.97
C PRO A 215 11.90 -9.51 18.66
N THR A 216 10.61 -9.80 18.59
CA THR A 216 10.00 -11.02 19.12
C THR A 216 9.77 -12.06 18.03
N GLU A 217 9.61 -11.61 16.82
CA GLU A 217 9.42 -12.47 15.66
C GLU A 217 10.15 -11.89 14.45
N VAL A 218 10.93 -12.71 13.77
CA VAL A 218 11.60 -12.38 12.50
C VAL A 218 11.35 -13.51 11.54
N ARG A 219 10.50 -13.26 10.55
CA ARG A 219 10.24 -14.21 9.45
C ARG A 219 10.90 -13.69 8.18
N ASN A 220 11.59 -14.57 7.51
CA ASN A 220 12.16 -14.31 6.19
C ASN A 220 11.30 -14.95 5.13
N VAL A 221 10.89 -14.15 4.19
CA VAL A 221 10.08 -14.57 3.05
C VAL A 221 11.01 -14.69 1.85
N SER A 222 11.19 -15.92 1.34
CA SER A 222 12.16 -16.18 0.27
C SER A 222 11.57 -15.91 -1.12
N PRO A 223 12.22 -15.11 -1.97
CA PRO A 223 11.70 -14.79 -3.31
C PRO A 223 11.55 -16.00 -4.25
N ILE A 224 12.20 -17.14 -3.97
CA ILE A 224 12.24 -18.29 -4.87
C ILE A 224 10.94 -19.09 -4.80
N LEU A 225 10.46 -19.40 -3.60
CA LEU A 225 9.19 -20.12 -3.39
C LEU A 225 7.98 -19.33 -3.87
N GLU A 226 8.11 -18.00 -3.87
CA GLU A 226 7.03 -17.08 -4.23
C GLU A 226 6.88 -16.90 -5.73
N LYS A 227 7.97 -16.88 -6.51
CA LYS A 227 7.88 -16.85 -7.99
C LYS A 227 7.04 -18.01 -8.52
N GLU A 228 7.24 -19.20 -7.97
CA GLU A 228 6.45 -20.38 -8.36
C GLU A 228 4.98 -20.25 -7.93
N SER A 229 4.73 -19.76 -6.72
CA SER A 229 3.38 -19.52 -6.20
C SER A 229 2.65 -18.43 -6.99
N ILE A 230 3.32 -17.35 -7.36
CA ILE A 230 2.78 -16.28 -8.21
C ILE A 230 2.43 -16.81 -9.59
N GLN A 231 3.36 -17.54 -10.22
CA GLN A 231 3.10 -18.12 -11.54
C GLN A 231 1.88 -19.06 -11.51
N LYS A 232 1.79 -19.94 -10.52
CA LYS A 232 0.64 -20.83 -10.33
C LYS A 232 -0.64 -20.06 -10.08
N SER A 233 -0.60 -19.00 -9.25
CA SER A 233 -1.77 -18.16 -8.96
C SER A 233 -2.24 -17.39 -10.20
N LEU A 234 -1.31 -16.84 -10.99
CA LEU A 234 -1.64 -16.19 -12.27
C LEU A 234 -2.20 -17.15 -13.29
N GLN A 235 -1.61 -18.35 -13.42
CA GLN A 235 -2.15 -19.40 -14.31
C GLN A 235 -3.54 -19.82 -13.88
N ALA A 236 -3.77 -20.08 -12.58
CA ALA A 236 -5.08 -20.43 -12.06
C ALA A 236 -6.10 -19.28 -12.29
N GLY A 237 -5.69 -18.03 -12.07
CA GLY A 237 -6.51 -16.85 -12.34
C GLY A 237 -6.89 -16.74 -13.82
N LEU A 238 -5.92 -16.89 -14.74
CA LEU A 238 -6.17 -16.84 -16.18
C LEU A 238 -7.10 -17.98 -16.64
N VAL A 239 -6.89 -19.19 -16.15
CA VAL A 239 -7.78 -20.33 -16.43
C VAL A 239 -9.18 -20.06 -15.87
N GLY A 240 -9.29 -19.58 -14.62
CA GLY A 240 -10.58 -19.25 -14.01
C GLY A 240 -11.34 -18.18 -14.78
N VAL A 241 -10.69 -17.07 -15.12
CA VAL A 241 -11.29 -16.01 -15.93
C VAL A 241 -11.68 -16.53 -17.31
N GLY A 242 -10.81 -17.30 -17.97
CA GLY A 242 -11.11 -17.91 -19.27
C GLY A 242 -12.34 -18.81 -19.25
N LEU A 243 -12.50 -19.64 -18.21
CA LEU A 243 -13.68 -20.48 -18.02
C LEU A 243 -14.95 -19.65 -17.80
N VAL A 244 -14.87 -18.58 -17.04
CA VAL A 244 -16.00 -17.65 -16.80
C VAL A 244 -16.43 -16.98 -18.11
N LEU A 245 -15.49 -16.45 -18.90
CA LEU A 245 -15.78 -15.85 -20.21
C LEU A 245 -16.42 -16.85 -21.15
N LEU A 246 -15.88 -18.06 -21.22
CA LEU A 246 -16.44 -19.15 -22.03
C LEU A 246 -17.86 -19.52 -21.58
N TYR A 247 -18.08 -19.63 -20.27
CA TYR A 247 -19.40 -19.89 -19.70
C TYR A 247 -20.41 -18.82 -20.12
N MET A 248 -20.05 -17.54 -19.98
CA MET A 248 -20.92 -16.41 -20.34
C MET A 248 -21.25 -16.43 -21.83
N LEU A 249 -20.26 -16.67 -22.69
CA LEU A 249 -20.46 -16.73 -24.13
C LEU A 249 -21.37 -17.91 -24.54
N LEU A 250 -21.20 -19.09 -23.97
CA LEU A 250 -21.97 -20.29 -24.31
C LEU A 250 -23.41 -20.19 -23.80
N PHE A 251 -23.64 -19.77 -22.57
CA PHE A 251 -24.97 -19.78 -21.96
C PHE A 251 -25.79 -18.50 -22.27
N TYR A 252 -25.12 -17.34 -22.30
CA TYR A 252 -25.78 -16.04 -22.48
C TYR A 252 -25.59 -15.44 -23.89
N LYS A 253 -24.77 -16.05 -24.74
CA LYS A 253 -24.57 -15.66 -26.15
C LYS A 253 -24.25 -14.17 -26.27
N LEU A 254 -25.09 -13.38 -26.97
CA LEU A 254 -24.84 -11.94 -27.20
C LEU A 254 -24.86 -11.13 -25.89
N SER A 255 -25.74 -11.43 -24.95
CA SER A 255 -25.71 -10.78 -23.62
C SER A 255 -24.48 -11.20 -22.81
N GLY A 256 -24.00 -12.45 -22.99
CA GLY A 256 -22.73 -12.92 -22.43
C GLY A 256 -21.54 -12.09 -22.95
N LEU A 257 -21.48 -11.85 -24.27
CA LEU A 257 -20.44 -10.97 -24.84
C LEU A 257 -20.45 -9.56 -24.23
N VAL A 258 -21.64 -9.03 -23.90
CA VAL A 258 -21.75 -7.74 -23.19
C VAL A 258 -21.11 -7.81 -21.79
N ALA A 259 -21.37 -8.90 -21.05
CA ALA A 259 -20.76 -9.10 -19.74
C ALA A 259 -19.24 -9.26 -19.83
N ASP A 260 -18.75 -9.97 -20.84
CA ASP A 260 -17.32 -10.17 -21.08
C ASP A 260 -16.61 -8.83 -21.37
N LEU A 261 -17.23 -7.97 -22.20
CA LEU A 261 -16.73 -6.62 -22.44
C LEU A 261 -16.75 -5.76 -21.17
N ALA A 262 -17.83 -5.85 -20.37
CA ALA A 262 -17.92 -5.15 -19.09
C ALA A 262 -16.86 -5.65 -18.10
N LEU A 263 -16.52 -6.95 -18.14
CA LEU A 263 -15.47 -7.53 -17.30
C LEU A 263 -14.08 -7.03 -17.67
N ILE A 264 -13.79 -6.78 -18.96
CA ILE A 264 -12.53 -6.16 -19.39
C ILE A 264 -12.43 -4.73 -18.85
N VAL A 265 -13.53 -3.96 -18.92
CA VAL A 265 -13.58 -2.62 -18.33
C VAL A 265 -13.41 -2.67 -16.82
N TYR A 266 -14.06 -3.60 -16.15
CA TYR A 266 -13.93 -3.86 -14.73
C TYR A 266 -12.47 -4.11 -14.34
N GLY A 267 -11.79 -5.06 -14.98
CA GLY A 267 -10.39 -5.36 -14.68
C GLY A 267 -9.48 -4.15 -14.89
N SER A 268 -9.71 -3.38 -15.95
CA SER A 268 -8.96 -2.14 -16.23
C SER A 268 -9.13 -1.10 -15.11
N ILE A 269 -10.37 -0.89 -14.63
CA ILE A 269 -10.66 0.07 -13.55
C ILE A 269 -10.08 -0.41 -12.22
N VAL A 270 -10.20 -1.72 -11.90
CA VAL A 270 -9.66 -2.26 -10.64
C VAL A 270 -8.14 -2.08 -10.58
N LEU A 271 -7.42 -2.46 -11.64
CA LEU A 271 -5.96 -2.30 -11.70
C LEU A 271 -5.54 -0.83 -11.64
N ALA A 272 -6.24 0.06 -12.35
CA ALA A 272 -5.98 1.50 -12.30
C ALA A 272 -6.27 2.09 -10.91
N SER A 273 -7.34 1.64 -10.25
CA SER A 273 -7.68 2.08 -8.89
C SER A 273 -6.63 1.61 -7.89
N MET A 274 -6.14 0.38 -8.01
CA MET A 274 -5.04 -0.13 -7.17
C MET A 274 -3.76 0.69 -7.36
N ALA A 275 -3.38 0.97 -8.60
CA ALA A 275 -2.22 1.81 -8.92
C ALA A 275 -2.40 3.23 -8.34
N GLY A 276 -3.53 3.89 -8.62
CA GLY A 276 -3.80 5.26 -8.19
C GLY A 276 -3.91 5.44 -6.68
N LEU A 277 -4.37 4.43 -5.94
CA LEU A 277 -4.42 4.40 -4.48
C LEU A 277 -3.12 3.89 -3.84
N HIS A 278 -2.11 3.56 -4.63
CA HIS A 278 -0.88 2.92 -4.15
C HIS A 278 -1.17 1.67 -3.31
N ALA A 279 -2.21 0.90 -3.69
CA ALA A 279 -2.60 -0.29 -2.97
C ALA A 279 -1.59 -1.42 -3.20
N VAL A 280 -1.23 -2.11 -2.13
CA VAL A 280 -0.25 -3.20 -2.16
C VAL A 280 -0.91 -4.50 -2.58
N LEU A 281 -0.46 -5.07 -3.70
CA LEU A 281 -0.90 -6.37 -4.18
C LEU A 281 -0.16 -7.48 -3.43
N THR A 282 -0.92 -8.33 -2.74
CA THR A 282 -0.42 -9.49 -1.99
C THR A 282 -0.85 -10.79 -2.66
N LEU A 283 -0.27 -11.94 -2.28
CA LEU A 283 -0.67 -13.24 -2.82
C LEU A 283 -2.16 -13.55 -2.51
N PRO A 284 -2.67 -13.38 -1.27
CA PRO A 284 -4.10 -13.43 -1.02
C PRO A 284 -4.88 -12.34 -1.77
N GLY A 285 -4.27 -11.16 -2.02
CA GLY A 285 -4.88 -10.12 -2.83
C GLY A 285 -5.14 -10.55 -4.27
N ILE A 286 -4.26 -11.33 -4.88
CA ILE A 286 -4.52 -11.96 -6.21
C ILE A 286 -5.74 -12.87 -6.12
N ALA A 287 -5.84 -13.71 -5.08
CA ALA A 287 -7.01 -14.54 -4.88
C ALA A 287 -8.30 -13.72 -4.71
N GLY A 288 -8.23 -12.58 -3.98
CA GLY A 288 -9.32 -11.62 -3.85
C GLY A 288 -9.76 -11.02 -5.18
N LEU A 289 -8.80 -10.70 -6.07
CA LEU A 289 -9.10 -10.23 -7.42
C LEU A 289 -9.83 -11.30 -8.24
N VAL A 290 -9.35 -12.54 -8.24
CA VAL A 290 -9.99 -13.64 -8.97
C VAL A 290 -11.39 -13.92 -8.44
N LEU A 291 -11.56 -13.90 -7.13
CA LEU A 291 -12.88 -14.03 -6.49
C LEU A 291 -13.83 -12.90 -6.91
N SER A 292 -13.34 -11.65 -6.92
CA SER A 292 -14.16 -10.50 -7.29
C SER A 292 -14.57 -10.49 -8.76
N VAL A 293 -13.79 -11.10 -9.67
CA VAL A 293 -14.18 -11.35 -11.05
C VAL A 293 -15.43 -12.26 -11.11
N GLY A 294 -15.45 -13.34 -10.34
CA GLY A 294 -16.63 -14.21 -10.25
C GLY A 294 -17.88 -13.45 -9.79
N MET A 295 -17.75 -12.67 -8.73
CA MET A 295 -18.86 -11.84 -8.21
C MET A 295 -19.31 -10.76 -9.20
N ALA A 296 -18.40 -10.18 -9.98
CA ALA A 296 -18.75 -9.20 -11.01
C ALA A 296 -19.60 -9.82 -12.13
N VAL A 297 -19.30 -11.06 -12.52
CA VAL A 297 -20.09 -11.82 -13.49
C VAL A 297 -21.44 -12.23 -12.92
N ASP A 298 -21.49 -12.67 -11.65
CA ASP A 298 -22.72 -13.09 -10.99
C ASP A 298 -23.77 -11.96 -10.96
N ALA A 299 -23.34 -10.72 -10.68
CA ALA A 299 -24.20 -9.55 -10.78
C ALA A 299 -24.81 -9.37 -12.18
N ASN A 300 -24.03 -9.59 -13.25
CA ASN A 300 -24.53 -9.55 -14.63
C ASN A 300 -25.54 -10.68 -14.92
N VAL A 301 -25.26 -11.89 -14.42
CA VAL A 301 -26.17 -13.04 -14.52
C VAL A 301 -27.53 -12.72 -13.89
N ILE A 302 -27.53 -12.17 -12.66
CA ILE A 302 -28.80 -11.77 -12.00
C ILE A 302 -29.58 -10.79 -12.86
N ILE A 303 -28.91 -9.76 -13.41
CA ILE A 303 -29.57 -8.78 -14.29
C ILE A 303 -30.14 -9.48 -15.54
N PHE A 304 -29.37 -10.35 -16.18
CA PHE A 304 -29.81 -11.00 -17.42
C PHE A 304 -31.01 -11.95 -17.18
N GLU A 305 -31.04 -12.66 -16.07
CA GLU A 305 -32.19 -13.49 -15.73
C GLU A 305 -33.42 -12.63 -15.42
N ARG A 306 -33.28 -11.48 -14.72
CA ARG A 306 -34.38 -10.54 -14.53
C ARG A 306 -34.89 -9.94 -15.83
N ILE A 307 -34.00 -9.57 -16.75
CA ILE A 307 -34.41 -9.11 -18.11
C ILE A 307 -35.18 -10.24 -18.83
N ARG A 308 -34.67 -11.48 -18.75
CA ARG A 308 -35.32 -12.64 -19.36
C ARG A 308 -36.74 -12.90 -18.81
N GLU A 309 -36.91 -12.76 -17.50
CA GLU A 309 -38.23 -12.86 -16.86
C GLU A 309 -39.19 -11.78 -17.40
N GLU A 310 -38.75 -10.52 -17.47
CA GLU A 310 -39.56 -9.40 -17.96
C GLU A 310 -39.95 -9.54 -19.44
N LEU A 311 -39.04 -10.05 -20.27
CA LEU A 311 -39.32 -10.34 -21.68
C LEU A 311 -40.30 -11.51 -21.86
N LYS A 312 -40.19 -12.56 -21.03
CA LYS A 312 -41.18 -13.67 -20.99
C LYS A 312 -42.55 -13.21 -20.52
N ALA A 313 -42.61 -12.18 -19.67
CA ALA A 313 -43.88 -11.56 -19.25
C ALA A 313 -44.48 -10.65 -20.33
N GLY A 314 -43.91 -10.60 -21.54
CA GLY A 314 -44.46 -9.86 -22.69
C GLY A 314 -44.02 -8.40 -22.80
N LYS A 315 -43.05 -7.92 -21.99
CA LYS A 315 -42.55 -6.55 -22.15
C LYS A 315 -41.69 -6.41 -23.41
N ARG A 316 -41.76 -5.23 -24.04
CA ARG A 316 -40.87 -4.86 -25.16
C ARG A 316 -39.42 -4.78 -24.67
N LEU A 317 -38.44 -5.05 -25.54
CA LEU A 317 -37.01 -5.16 -25.19
C LEU A 317 -36.49 -4.01 -24.33
N HIS A 318 -36.69 -2.76 -24.72
CA HIS A 318 -36.21 -1.60 -23.94
C HIS A 318 -36.85 -1.50 -22.54
N ALA A 319 -38.16 -1.77 -22.46
CA ALA A 319 -38.90 -1.78 -21.19
C ALA A 319 -38.45 -2.97 -20.30
N GLY A 320 -38.21 -4.12 -20.90
CA GLY A 320 -37.69 -5.32 -20.22
C GLY A 320 -36.29 -5.10 -19.66
N ILE A 321 -35.37 -4.47 -20.44
CA ILE A 321 -34.04 -4.12 -19.96
C ILE A 321 -34.16 -3.19 -18.75
N SER A 322 -34.89 -2.09 -18.85
CA SER A 322 -35.02 -1.12 -17.74
C SER A 322 -35.65 -1.75 -16.49
N ALA A 323 -36.70 -2.57 -16.65
CA ALA A 323 -37.35 -3.25 -15.52
C ALA A 323 -36.45 -4.30 -14.89
N GLY A 324 -35.71 -5.09 -15.70
CA GLY A 324 -34.77 -6.10 -15.21
C GLY A 324 -33.64 -5.48 -14.36
N PHE A 325 -33.02 -4.39 -14.85
CA PHE A 325 -32.01 -3.67 -14.07
C PHE A 325 -32.56 -3.15 -12.75
N ASN A 326 -33.73 -2.53 -12.75
CA ASN A 326 -34.33 -1.99 -11.52
C ASN A 326 -34.69 -3.07 -10.51
N ARG A 327 -35.14 -4.24 -10.96
CA ARG A 327 -35.45 -5.38 -10.07
C ARG A 327 -34.20 -6.08 -9.54
N ALA A 328 -33.15 -6.17 -10.34
CA ALA A 328 -31.89 -6.76 -9.93
C ALA A 328 -31.14 -5.91 -8.91
N LEU A 329 -31.32 -4.58 -8.95
CA LEU A 329 -30.51 -3.62 -8.20
C LEU A 329 -30.52 -3.88 -6.69
N SER A 330 -31.69 -4.11 -6.08
CA SER A 330 -31.78 -4.38 -4.63
C SER A 330 -31.01 -5.64 -4.23
N SER A 331 -31.19 -6.75 -4.96
CA SER A 331 -30.50 -8.01 -4.68
C SER A 331 -28.98 -7.88 -4.82
N ILE A 332 -28.50 -7.12 -5.84
CA ILE A 332 -27.09 -6.87 -6.05
C ILE A 332 -26.51 -6.00 -4.93
N LEU A 333 -27.23 -4.95 -4.52
CA LEU A 333 -26.79 -4.07 -3.42
C LEU A 333 -26.71 -4.85 -2.10
N ASP A 334 -27.74 -5.61 -1.75
CA ASP A 334 -27.81 -6.37 -0.49
C ASP A 334 -26.65 -7.38 -0.40
N ALA A 335 -26.40 -8.16 -1.46
CA ALA A 335 -25.32 -9.13 -1.50
C ALA A 335 -23.92 -8.48 -1.41
N ASN A 336 -23.71 -7.36 -2.09
CA ASN A 336 -22.41 -6.69 -2.11
C ASN A 336 -22.14 -5.89 -0.83
N ILE A 337 -23.17 -5.28 -0.21
CA ILE A 337 -23.01 -4.55 1.06
C ILE A 337 -22.54 -5.50 2.17
N THR A 338 -23.11 -6.70 2.29
CA THR A 338 -22.69 -7.69 3.30
C THR A 338 -21.21 -8.09 3.12
N THR A 339 -20.77 -8.27 1.88
CA THR A 339 -19.38 -8.62 1.59
C THR A 339 -18.45 -7.41 1.81
N LEU A 340 -18.89 -6.19 1.50
CA LEU A 340 -18.13 -4.96 1.80
C LEU A 340 -17.95 -4.74 3.30
N ILE A 341 -18.96 -5.03 4.13
CA ILE A 341 -18.82 -4.98 5.59
C ILE A 341 -17.73 -5.95 6.04
N THR A 342 -17.74 -7.18 5.52
CA THR A 342 -16.71 -8.18 5.83
C THR A 342 -15.32 -7.71 5.39
N ALA A 343 -15.19 -7.17 4.17
CA ALA A 343 -13.94 -6.60 3.68
C ALA A 343 -13.46 -5.43 4.55
N ALA A 344 -14.36 -4.55 5.00
CA ALA A 344 -14.02 -3.44 5.90
C ALA A 344 -13.51 -3.92 7.26
N ILE A 345 -14.13 -4.96 7.84
CA ILE A 345 -13.67 -5.58 9.08
C ILE A 345 -12.27 -6.18 8.90
N LEU A 346 -12.05 -6.93 7.81
CA LEU A 346 -10.75 -7.50 7.48
C LEU A 346 -9.69 -6.42 7.23
N PHE A 347 -10.05 -5.29 6.63
CA PHE A 347 -9.16 -4.16 6.43
C PHE A 347 -8.74 -3.51 7.74
N TYR A 348 -9.68 -3.34 8.68
CA TYR A 348 -9.43 -2.68 9.96
C TYR A 348 -8.64 -3.55 10.94
N PHE A 349 -9.01 -4.82 11.06
CA PHE A 349 -8.40 -5.75 12.01
C PHE A 349 -7.28 -6.61 11.40
N GLY A 350 -7.22 -6.73 10.07
CA GLY A 350 -6.23 -7.52 9.37
C GLY A 350 -4.86 -6.85 9.33
N THR A 351 -3.83 -7.68 9.19
CA THR A 351 -2.43 -7.25 9.04
C THR A 351 -1.84 -7.84 7.75
N GLY A 352 -0.84 -7.17 7.18
CA GLY A 352 -0.06 -7.64 6.05
C GLY A 352 -0.92 -8.23 4.91
N PRO A 353 -0.75 -9.53 4.59
CA PRO A 353 -1.43 -10.16 3.47
C PRO A 353 -2.97 -10.13 3.56
N ILE A 354 -3.55 -10.25 4.76
CA ILE A 354 -5.01 -10.22 4.97
C ILE A 354 -5.58 -8.83 4.61
N LYS A 355 -4.85 -7.76 4.96
CA LYS A 355 -5.24 -6.39 4.62
C LYS A 355 -5.19 -6.17 3.11
N GLY A 356 -4.17 -6.73 2.43
CA GLY A 356 -4.08 -6.71 0.97
C GLY A 356 -5.27 -7.40 0.30
N PHE A 357 -5.66 -8.59 0.78
CA PHE A 357 -6.88 -9.29 0.34
C PHE A 357 -8.13 -8.43 0.52
N ALA A 358 -8.30 -7.81 1.69
CA ALA A 358 -9.45 -6.98 1.99
C ALA A 358 -9.56 -5.75 1.07
N VAL A 359 -8.43 -5.11 0.75
CA VAL A 359 -8.38 -3.98 -0.19
C VAL A 359 -8.76 -4.40 -1.59
N THR A 360 -8.17 -5.47 -2.12
CA THR A 360 -8.48 -5.95 -3.48
C THR A 360 -9.91 -6.42 -3.62
N LEU A 361 -10.44 -7.15 -2.61
CA LEU A 361 -11.82 -7.58 -2.57
C LEU A 361 -12.79 -6.39 -2.50
N GLY A 362 -12.54 -5.44 -1.59
CA GLY A 362 -13.39 -4.26 -1.44
C GLY A 362 -13.42 -3.37 -2.68
N LEU A 363 -12.26 -3.08 -3.27
CA LEU A 363 -12.16 -2.36 -4.53
C LEU A 363 -12.87 -3.11 -5.67
N GLY A 364 -12.65 -4.43 -5.75
CA GLY A 364 -13.30 -5.29 -6.73
C GLY A 364 -14.81 -5.20 -6.65
N ILE A 365 -15.39 -5.26 -5.44
CA ILE A 365 -16.85 -5.16 -5.25
C ILE A 365 -17.38 -3.78 -5.67
N VAL A 366 -16.75 -2.70 -5.23
CA VAL A 366 -17.19 -1.32 -5.58
C VAL A 366 -17.15 -1.12 -7.09
N VAL A 367 -16.08 -1.55 -7.73
CA VAL A 367 -15.93 -1.42 -9.20
C VAL A 367 -16.91 -2.34 -9.93
N SER A 368 -17.16 -3.57 -9.43
CA SER A 368 -18.14 -4.49 -10.04
C SER A 368 -19.55 -3.92 -10.01
N MET A 369 -19.96 -3.31 -8.89
CA MET A 369 -21.25 -2.63 -8.79
C MET A 369 -21.35 -1.49 -9.82
N PHE A 370 -20.32 -0.67 -9.94
CA PHE A 370 -20.29 0.40 -10.93
C PHE A 370 -20.37 -0.15 -12.36
N THR A 371 -19.55 -1.11 -12.71
CA THR A 371 -19.53 -1.67 -14.08
C THR A 371 -20.80 -2.39 -14.43
N CYS A 372 -21.37 -3.14 -13.50
CA CYS A 372 -22.62 -3.86 -13.70
C CYS A 372 -23.80 -2.88 -13.90
N ILE A 373 -23.94 -1.87 -13.03
CA ILE A 373 -25.09 -0.94 -13.07
C ILE A 373 -24.96 0.06 -14.21
N VAL A 374 -23.77 0.55 -14.53
CA VAL A 374 -23.56 1.61 -15.51
C VAL A 374 -23.09 1.07 -16.86
N ILE A 375 -21.96 0.36 -16.87
CA ILE A 375 -21.31 -0.05 -18.12
C ILE A 375 -22.12 -1.12 -18.83
N THR A 376 -22.54 -2.17 -18.12
CA THR A 376 -23.36 -3.25 -18.69
C THR A 376 -24.68 -2.68 -19.21
N ARG A 377 -25.33 -1.77 -18.47
CA ARG A 377 -26.56 -1.11 -18.92
C ARG A 377 -26.35 -0.31 -20.22
N TRP A 378 -25.27 0.48 -20.30
CA TRP A 378 -24.96 1.26 -21.50
C TRP A 378 -24.68 0.37 -22.72
N LEU A 379 -23.93 -0.71 -22.54
CA LEU A 379 -23.65 -1.68 -23.59
C LEU A 379 -24.93 -2.38 -24.04
N MET A 380 -25.77 -2.82 -23.11
CA MET A 380 -27.07 -3.46 -23.41
C MET A 380 -27.99 -2.51 -24.20
N GLU A 381 -28.14 -1.25 -23.77
CA GLU A 381 -28.94 -0.27 -24.47
C GLU A 381 -28.39 0.05 -25.88
N ALA A 382 -27.05 0.11 -26.03
CA ALA A 382 -26.41 0.36 -27.33
C ALA A 382 -26.68 -0.77 -28.33
N ILE A 383 -26.59 -2.04 -27.87
CA ILE A 383 -26.86 -3.21 -28.69
C ILE A 383 -28.36 -3.35 -28.97
N ALA A 384 -29.22 -3.10 -27.98
CA ALA A 384 -30.65 -3.12 -28.17
C ALA A 384 -31.14 -2.15 -29.28
N ARG A 385 -30.45 -1.02 -29.47
CA ARG A 385 -30.72 -0.05 -30.55
C ARG A 385 -30.18 -0.49 -31.90
N LYS A 386 -29.04 -1.17 -31.94
CA LYS A 386 -28.35 -1.56 -33.18
C LYS A 386 -28.87 -2.89 -33.73
N ASN A 387 -29.13 -3.85 -32.85
CA ASN A 387 -29.56 -5.21 -33.23
C ASN A 387 -30.55 -5.80 -32.21
N PRO A 388 -31.79 -5.28 -32.13
CA PRO A 388 -32.78 -5.70 -31.14
C PRO A 388 -33.19 -7.17 -31.26
N GLU A 389 -33.27 -7.70 -32.49
CA GLU A 389 -33.67 -9.07 -32.73
C GLU A 389 -32.63 -10.07 -32.19
N ALA A 390 -31.35 -9.86 -32.49
CA ALA A 390 -30.27 -10.71 -32.00
C ALA A 390 -30.19 -10.72 -30.47
N LEU A 391 -30.39 -9.55 -29.85
CA LEU A 391 -30.39 -9.44 -28.38
C LEU A 391 -31.60 -10.14 -27.77
N THR A 392 -32.82 -10.01 -28.36
CA THR A 392 -34.00 -10.74 -27.89
C THR A 392 -33.84 -12.25 -28.04
N ARG A 393 -33.25 -12.71 -29.15
CA ARG A 393 -32.94 -14.16 -29.33
C ARG A 393 -31.97 -14.69 -28.29
N SER A 394 -31.03 -13.87 -27.82
CA SER A 394 -30.10 -14.31 -26.76
C SER A 394 -30.80 -14.58 -25.43
N PHE A 395 -31.91 -13.91 -25.14
CA PHE A 395 -32.69 -14.08 -23.91
C PHE A 395 -33.80 -15.14 -24.03
N THR A 396 -34.53 -15.14 -25.12
CA THR A 396 -35.77 -15.95 -25.24
C THR A 396 -35.60 -17.22 -26.04
N GLY A 397 -34.48 -17.35 -26.76
CA GLY A 397 -34.28 -18.47 -27.70
C GLY A 397 -35.18 -18.44 -28.94
N LYS A 398 -36.18 -17.55 -28.98
CA LYS A 398 -37.12 -17.33 -30.10
C LYS A 398 -36.92 -15.98 -30.69
N GLY A 399 -37.00 -15.82 -31.99
CA GLY A 399 -37.07 -14.49 -32.65
C GLY A 399 -38.33 -13.75 -32.23
N VAL A 400 -38.29 -12.42 -32.29
CA VAL A 400 -39.49 -11.60 -32.10
C VAL A 400 -40.52 -12.01 -33.16
N ALA A 401 -41.66 -12.58 -32.73
CA ALA A 401 -42.79 -12.68 -33.64
C ALA A 401 -43.20 -11.23 -34.00
N HIS A 402 -43.07 -10.88 -35.28
CA HIS A 402 -43.59 -9.66 -35.81
C HIS A 402 -45.12 -9.80 -35.80
N ASN A 403 -45.78 -9.43 -34.70
CA ASN A 403 -47.18 -9.10 -34.75
C ASN A 403 -47.26 -7.63 -35.14
N GLY A 404 -47.73 -7.43 -36.36
CA GLY A 404 -47.96 -6.15 -37.00
C GLY A 404 -48.93 -5.25 -36.23
#